data_5a6bc18fa8e88f72f67a2768cf6ab11d
#
_entry.id   5a6bc18fa8e88f72f67a2768cf6ab11d
#
_cell.length_a   1.000
_cell.length_b   1.000
_cell.length_c   1.000
_cell.angle_alpha   90.00
_cell.angle_beta   90.00
_cell.angle_gamma   90.00
#
_symmetry.space_group_name_H-M   'P 1'
#
loop_
_entity.id
_entity.type
_entity.pdbx_description
1 polymer ?
#
loop_
_entity_poly.entity_id
_entity_poly.type
_entity_poly.pdbx_seq_one_letter_code
_entity_poly.pdbx_strand_id
1 'polypeptide(L)'
;RGGDPARDRPQARSAQGALAAPLPVATDIRAALVSGEVTLLDLIPAGGVAVWFDGEFATLGETPPHDFMSGLVAWLNELDRSVVDTFHLGAVYPPVIPFSAIASGMLAISLSRQPADYVIWFRPEAVRSITWAGDPRKLVEDGPSGERLVPRKSFEAWREEVRNQSTPWSAVEIDSAHAFRGWLLESVLRQVDLARKEREAALAYQNLLMAELDHRVKNTLASIQALVQQTRAAAGSVEDFSAALDRRIRAMSHAHDLMSETRWKGASVRGLMEEELAPFRSERVGSLLISGDDLMLSPKAALPFTLVVHELITNAAKYGALSTSAGNIEIGWRRREDGVLVLSWKERGGPPVAAPTRRGFGSVVIERSLRHEIKGTCTLTFDTDGVACVIVIPSEYVMAMETRET
;
A
#
# COMPACT_ATOMS: atom_id res chain seq x y z
N ARG A 1 -38.38 -41.80 1.00
CA ARG A 1 -37.46 -42.05 -0.16
C ARG A 1 -36.09 -41.59 0.28
N GLY A 2 -35.21 -42.54 0.65
CA GLY A 2 -33.81 -42.22 1.00
C GLY A 2 -33.07 -41.75 -0.24
N GLY A 3 -32.44 -40.58 -0.18
CA GLY A 3 -31.55 -40.09 -1.23
C GLY A 3 -30.35 -41.05 -1.40
N ASP A 4 -29.92 -41.23 -2.63
CA ASP A 4 -28.80 -42.10 -2.96
C ASP A 4 -27.48 -41.42 -2.52
N PRO A 5 -26.75 -41.96 -1.53
CA PRO A 5 -25.54 -41.33 -0.99
C PRO A 5 -24.40 -41.14 -2.00
N ALA A 6 -24.51 -41.80 -3.17
CA ALA A 6 -23.54 -41.65 -4.26
C ALA A 6 -23.79 -40.40 -5.13
N ARG A 7 -24.99 -39.83 -5.12
CA ARG A 7 -25.32 -38.57 -5.85
C ARG A 7 -25.06 -37.32 -5.05
N ASP A 8 -25.10 -37.38 -3.71
CA ASP A 8 -24.98 -36.20 -2.83
C ASP A 8 -23.53 -35.69 -2.72
N ARG A 9 -22.52 -36.59 -2.82
CA ARG A 9 -21.10 -36.21 -2.72
C ARG A 9 -20.57 -35.29 -3.85
N PRO A 10 -20.89 -35.51 -5.15
CA PRO A 10 -20.43 -34.62 -6.21
C PRO A 10 -21.07 -33.24 -6.15
N GLN A 11 -22.34 -33.13 -5.72
CA GLN A 11 -23.06 -31.87 -5.61
C GLN A 11 -22.49 -31.01 -4.46
N ALA A 12 -22.23 -31.59 -3.30
CA ALA A 12 -21.62 -30.92 -2.16
C ALA A 12 -20.21 -30.36 -2.49
N ARG A 13 -19.39 -31.10 -3.24
CA ARG A 13 -18.07 -30.65 -3.71
C ARG A 13 -18.17 -29.51 -4.72
N SER A 14 -19.14 -29.54 -5.62
CA SER A 14 -19.38 -28.48 -6.60
C SER A 14 -19.86 -27.21 -5.91
N ALA A 15 -20.78 -27.32 -4.94
CA ALA A 15 -21.26 -26.20 -4.13
C ALA A 15 -20.15 -25.59 -3.27
N GLN A 16 -19.30 -26.43 -2.66
CA GLN A 16 -18.12 -25.97 -1.91
C GLN A 16 -17.16 -25.15 -2.80
N GLY A 17 -16.88 -25.61 -4.01
CA GLY A 17 -16.02 -24.88 -4.96
C GLY A 17 -16.61 -23.54 -5.40
N ALA A 18 -17.93 -23.47 -5.60
CA ALA A 18 -18.63 -22.26 -6.00
C ALA A 18 -18.75 -21.22 -4.85
N LEU A 19 -18.99 -21.68 -3.62
CA LEU A 19 -18.92 -20.84 -2.41
C LEU A 19 -17.49 -20.30 -2.15
N ALA A 20 -16.50 -21.04 -2.62
CA ALA A 20 -15.08 -20.73 -2.49
C ALA A 20 -14.63 -19.55 -3.34
N ALA A 21 -15.16 -19.40 -4.53
CA ALA A 21 -14.66 -18.45 -5.53
C ALA A 21 -14.76 -16.96 -5.13
N PRO A 22 -15.82 -16.45 -4.48
CA PRO A 22 -15.94 -15.04 -4.14
C PRO A 22 -15.22 -14.63 -2.85
N LEU A 23 -14.89 -15.54 -1.95
CA LEU A 23 -14.35 -15.21 -0.61
C LEU A 23 -12.97 -14.53 -0.62
N PRO A 24 -12.03 -14.83 -1.54
CA PRO A 24 -10.73 -14.14 -1.56
C PRO A 24 -10.81 -12.64 -1.85
N VAL A 25 -11.93 -12.16 -2.40
CA VAL A 25 -12.12 -10.77 -2.84
C VAL A 25 -13.19 -10.04 -2.00
N ALA A 26 -13.94 -10.78 -1.17
CA ALA A 26 -15.04 -10.21 -0.40
C ALA A 26 -14.55 -9.38 0.78
N THR A 27 -15.01 -8.14 0.84
CA THR A 27 -14.77 -7.22 1.98
C THR A 27 -15.59 -7.65 3.22
N ASP A 28 -16.71 -8.34 3.00
CA ASP A 28 -17.59 -8.90 4.05
C ASP A 28 -17.86 -10.39 3.76
N ILE A 29 -17.22 -11.24 4.56
CA ILE A 29 -17.33 -12.69 4.47
C ILE A 29 -18.77 -13.15 4.73
N ARG A 30 -19.51 -12.49 5.64
CA ARG A 30 -20.91 -12.83 5.99
C ARG A 30 -21.81 -12.66 4.78
N ALA A 31 -21.76 -11.48 4.15
CA ALA A 31 -22.54 -11.19 2.96
C ALA A 31 -22.22 -12.17 1.82
N ALA A 32 -20.94 -12.47 1.62
CA ALA A 32 -20.51 -13.39 0.56
C ALA A 32 -21.01 -14.83 0.76
N LEU A 33 -21.16 -15.29 2.01
CA LEU A 33 -21.64 -16.64 2.32
C LEU A 33 -23.16 -16.81 2.23
N VAL A 34 -23.94 -15.72 2.33
CA VAL A 34 -25.42 -15.78 2.30
C VAL A 34 -26.02 -15.20 1.01
N SER A 35 -25.25 -14.47 0.17
CA SER A 35 -25.75 -13.79 -1.03
C SER A 35 -24.99 -14.22 -2.29
N GLY A 36 -25.17 -15.44 -2.75
CA GLY A 36 -24.55 -15.94 -3.98
C GLY A 36 -25.52 -16.76 -4.83
N GLU A 37 -25.11 -17.10 -6.08
CA GLU A 37 -25.86 -18.07 -6.88
C GLU A 37 -25.85 -19.46 -6.24
N VAL A 38 -24.80 -19.79 -5.49
CA VAL A 38 -24.69 -20.99 -4.67
C VAL A 38 -24.60 -20.55 -3.21
N THR A 39 -25.41 -21.12 -2.36
CA THR A 39 -25.58 -20.73 -0.95
C THR A 39 -25.16 -21.84 0.00
N LEU A 40 -25.04 -21.52 1.29
CA LEU A 40 -24.80 -22.51 2.34
C LEU A 40 -25.92 -23.55 2.46
N LEU A 41 -27.14 -23.27 1.99
CA LEU A 41 -28.24 -24.22 1.94
C LEU A 41 -28.12 -25.23 0.78
N ASP A 42 -27.37 -24.89 -0.29
CA ASP A 42 -27.02 -25.81 -1.36
C ASP A 42 -25.89 -26.78 -0.94
N LEU A 43 -25.04 -26.33 -0.01
CA LEU A 43 -23.98 -27.18 0.56
C LEU A 43 -24.57 -28.20 1.55
N ILE A 44 -25.44 -27.75 2.45
CA ILE A 44 -26.09 -28.58 3.46
C ILE A 44 -27.59 -28.21 3.49
N PRO A 45 -28.48 -29.10 3.00
CA PRO A 45 -29.91 -28.85 2.98
C PRO A 45 -30.49 -28.65 4.41
N ALA A 46 -31.03 -27.47 4.65
CA ALA A 46 -31.59 -27.05 5.93
C ALA A 46 -32.76 -26.09 5.72
N GLY A 47 -33.51 -25.77 6.75
CA GLY A 47 -34.57 -24.75 6.71
C GLY A 47 -34.03 -23.33 6.69
N GLY A 48 -32.89 -23.13 7.35
CA GLY A 48 -32.18 -21.84 7.38
C GLY A 48 -30.73 -22.00 7.83
N VAL A 49 -29.94 -20.96 7.60
CA VAL A 49 -28.53 -20.89 8.03
C VAL A 49 -28.24 -19.48 8.55
N ALA A 50 -27.46 -19.39 9.61
CA ALA A 50 -26.94 -18.14 10.15
C ALA A 50 -25.40 -18.18 10.16
N VAL A 51 -24.77 -17.07 9.74
CA VAL A 51 -23.33 -16.82 9.81
C VAL A 51 -23.11 -15.76 10.87
N TRP A 52 -22.53 -16.15 11.99
CA TRP A 52 -22.12 -15.27 13.08
C TRP A 52 -20.64 -14.96 12.94
N PHE A 53 -20.29 -13.68 12.75
CA PHE A 53 -18.91 -13.25 12.57
C PHE A 53 -18.73 -11.84 13.18
N ASP A 54 -17.71 -11.68 14.02
CA ASP A 54 -17.35 -10.41 14.67
C ASP A 54 -18.53 -9.73 15.42
N GLY A 55 -19.35 -10.55 16.12
CA GLY A 55 -20.47 -10.07 16.92
C GLY A 55 -21.74 -9.71 16.14
N GLU A 56 -21.73 -9.85 14.84
CA GLU A 56 -22.88 -9.62 13.95
C GLU A 56 -23.23 -10.91 13.19
N PHE A 57 -24.45 -10.99 12.65
CA PHE A 57 -24.80 -12.13 11.83
C PHE A 57 -25.60 -11.78 10.57
N ALA A 58 -25.44 -12.65 9.56
CA ALA A 58 -26.25 -12.68 8.36
C ALA A 58 -27.01 -14.01 8.30
N THR A 59 -28.21 -14.00 7.76
CA THR A 59 -29.10 -15.16 7.73
C THR A 59 -29.63 -15.41 6.32
N LEU A 60 -29.91 -16.69 6.04
CA LEU A 60 -30.59 -17.14 4.84
C LEU A 60 -31.60 -18.22 5.19
N GLY A 61 -32.84 -18.16 4.64
CA GLY A 61 -33.91 -19.04 5.00
C GLY A 61 -34.56 -18.72 6.36
N GLU A 62 -35.19 -19.69 6.98
CA GLU A 62 -35.88 -19.53 8.27
C GLU A 62 -34.91 -19.76 9.44
N THR A 63 -34.68 -18.71 10.24
CA THR A 63 -33.75 -18.74 11.37
C THR A 63 -34.42 -18.14 12.60
N PRO A 64 -34.02 -18.55 13.84
CA PRO A 64 -34.46 -17.89 15.06
C PRO A 64 -34.07 -16.42 15.08
N PRO A 65 -34.77 -15.56 15.85
CA PRO A 65 -34.50 -14.13 15.91
C PRO A 65 -33.17 -13.81 16.56
N HIS A 66 -32.68 -12.58 16.30
CA HIS A 66 -31.36 -12.07 16.70
C HIS A 66 -31.08 -12.28 18.22
N ASP A 67 -32.01 -11.90 19.08
CA ASP A 67 -31.79 -11.97 20.52
C ASP A 67 -31.58 -13.41 21.01
N PHE A 68 -32.24 -14.37 20.37
CA PHE A 68 -32.05 -15.80 20.66
C PHE A 68 -30.64 -16.27 20.21
N MET A 69 -30.18 -15.81 19.06
CA MET A 69 -28.89 -16.23 18.46
C MET A 69 -27.71 -15.90 19.36
N SER A 70 -27.70 -14.74 20.01
CA SER A 70 -26.64 -14.33 20.93
C SER A 70 -26.50 -15.30 22.11
N GLY A 71 -27.63 -15.76 22.68
CA GLY A 71 -27.66 -16.77 23.74
C GLY A 71 -27.18 -18.14 23.26
N LEU A 72 -27.58 -18.55 22.04
CA LEU A 72 -27.14 -19.79 21.43
C LEU A 72 -25.64 -19.82 21.20
N VAL A 73 -25.06 -18.73 20.68
CA VAL A 73 -23.62 -18.59 20.46
C VAL A 73 -22.84 -18.63 21.78
N ALA A 74 -23.36 -17.98 22.84
CA ALA A 74 -22.74 -18.06 24.16
C ALA A 74 -22.68 -19.52 24.66
N TRP A 75 -23.79 -20.28 24.52
CA TRP A 75 -23.85 -21.68 24.87
C TRP A 75 -22.90 -22.55 24.00
N LEU A 76 -22.81 -22.30 22.70
CA LEU A 76 -21.87 -22.98 21.79
C LEU A 76 -20.42 -22.75 22.20
N ASN A 77 -20.08 -21.53 22.65
CA ASN A 77 -18.72 -21.21 23.16
C ASN A 77 -18.38 -22.02 24.41
N GLU A 78 -19.35 -22.31 25.30
CA GLU A 78 -19.14 -23.14 26.50
C GLU A 78 -18.84 -24.60 26.16
N LEU A 79 -19.35 -25.09 25.01
CA LEU A 79 -19.12 -26.48 24.59
C LEU A 79 -17.70 -26.72 24.08
N ASP A 80 -17.00 -25.68 23.64
CA ASP A 80 -15.62 -25.71 23.05
C ASP A 80 -15.42 -26.83 22.01
N ARG A 81 -16.42 -27.00 21.14
CA ARG A 81 -16.40 -27.99 20.05
C ARG A 81 -16.32 -27.31 18.69
N SER A 82 -15.51 -27.87 17.82
CA SER A 82 -15.35 -27.35 16.44
C SER A 82 -16.56 -27.62 15.54
N VAL A 83 -17.29 -28.69 15.80
CA VAL A 83 -18.54 -29.05 15.14
C VAL A 83 -19.52 -29.59 16.20
N VAL A 84 -20.73 -29.10 16.17
CA VAL A 84 -21.82 -29.53 17.06
C VAL A 84 -23.04 -29.85 16.21
N ASP A 85 -23.53 -31.07 16.29
CA ASP A 85 -24.75 -31.50 15.63
C ASP A 85 -25.74 -32.08 16.61
N THR A 86 -27.01 -31.80 16.39
CA THR A 86 -28.12 -32.38 17.12
C THR A 86 -29.39 -32.33 16.30
N PHE A 87 -30.20 -33.36 16.37
CA PHE A 87 -31.56 -33.39 15.82
C PHE A 87 -32.66 -33.09 16.84
N HIS A 88 -32.28 -32.89 18.12
CA HIS A 88 -33.16 -32.55 19.21
C HIS A 88 -32.57 -31.43 20.07
N LEU A 89 -32.49 -30.22 19.47
CA LEU A 89 -31.88 -29.07 20.11
C LEU A 89 -32.55 -28.70 21.41
N GLY A 90 -33.89 -28.83 21.51
CA GLY A 90 -34.64 -28.54 22.72
C GLY A 90 -34.26 -29.39 23.95
N ALA A 91 -33.67 -30.59 23.74
CA ALA A 91 -33.21 -31.43 24.85
C ALA A 91 -31.87 -30.94 25.43
N VAL A 92 -31.00 -30.34 24.63
CA VAL A 92 -29.66 -29.87 25.03
C VAL A 92 -29.62 -28.36 25.29
N TYR A 93 -30.54 -27.61 24.66
CA TYR A 93 -30.65 -26.16 24.80
C TYR A 93 -32.15 -25.77 24.88
N PRO A 94 -32.80 -25.89 26.06
CA PRO A 94 -34.25 -25.66 26.24
C PRO A 94 -34.77 -24.29 25.75
N PRO A 95 -34.01 -23.18 25.77
CA PRO A 95 -34.50 -21.90 25.26
C PRO A 95 -34.96 -21.91 23.79
N VAL A 96 -34.64 -22.96 23.00
CA VAL A 96 -35.07 -23.09 21.59
C VAL A 96 -36.52 -23.57 21.45
N ILE A 97 -37.12 -24.12 22.49
CA ILE A 97 -38.45 -24.76 22.42
C ILE A 97 -39.53 -23.86 21.78
N PRO A 98 -39.61 -22.53 22.04
CA PRO A 98 -40.53 -21.64 21.34
C PRO A 98 -40.30 -21.53 19.81
N PHE A 99 -39.12 -21.91 19.36
CA PHE A 99 -38.72 -21.87 17.97
C PHE A 99 -38.58 -23.25 17.33
N SER A 100 -39.10 -24.29 17.93
CA SER A 100 -38.99 -25.68 17.46
C SER A 100 -39.55 -25.88 16.03
N ALA A 101 -40.52 -25.07 15.62
CA ALA A 101 -41.05 -25.11 14.26
C ALA A 101 -39.96 -24.85 13.17
N ILE A 102 -38.89 -24.13 13.49
CA ILE A 102 -37.80 -23.75 12.57
C ILE A 102 -36.45 -24.28 13.02
N ALA A 103 -36.23 -24.57 14.30
CA ALA A 103 -34.91 -24.89 14.87
C ALA A 103 -34.97 -26.10 15.84
N SER A 104 -35.65 -27.18 15.48
CA SER A 104 -35.63 -28.45 16.25
C SER A 104 -34.30 -29.21 16.09
N GLY A 105 -33.58 -29.02 14.99
CA GLY A 105 -32.24 -29.55 14.74
C GLY A 105 -31.26 -28.45 14.44
N MET A 106 -29.99 -28.67 14.81
CA MET A 106 -28.90 -27.75 14.60
C MET A 106 -27.63 -28.49 14.16
N LEU A 107 -26.90 -27.90 13.19
CA LEU A 107 -25.52 -28.25 12.85
C LEU A 107 -24.71 -26.95 12.87
N ALA A 108 -23.72 -26.85 13.73
CA ALA A 108 -22.91 -25.67 13.89
C ALA A 108 -21.43 -26.00 13.68
N ILE A 109 -20.70 -25.14 12.96
CA ILE A 109 -19.25 -25.19 12.83
C ILE A 109 -18.64 -23.91 13.40
N SER A 110 -17.58 -24.06 14.21
CA SER A 110 -16.80 -22.95 14.77
C SER A 110 -15.65 -22.59 13.83
N LEU A 111 -15.48 -21.30 13.54
CA LEU A 111 -14.46 -20.77 12.62
C LEU A 111 -13.23 -20.20 13.34
N SER A 112 -13.35 -19.88 14.63
CA SER A 112 -12.28 -19.32 15.45
C SER A 112 -12.31 -19.91 16.86
N ARG A 113 -11.27 -19.63 17.65
CA ARG A 113 -11.24 -19.95 19.09
C ARG A 113 -11.39 -18.64 19.87
N GLN A 114 -12.44 -18.53 20.66
CA GLN A 114 -12.76 -17.48 21.64
C GLN A 114 -12.49 -15.99 21.26
N PRO A 115 -13.53 -15.17 21.05
CA PRO A 115 -14.92 -15.59 20.86
C PRO A 115 -15.04 -16.27 19.49
N ALA A 116 -15.78 -17.37 19.46
CA ALA A 116 -15.84 -18.16 18.24
C ALA A 116 -16.86 -17.57 17.26
N ASP A 117 -16.47 -17.49 16.00
CA ASP A 117 -17.38 -17.26 14.89
C ASP A 117 -17.99 -18.58 14.47
N TYR A 118 -19.22 -18.54 13.98
CA TYR A 118 -19.98 -19.73 13.67
C TYR A 118 -20.72 -19.66 12.35
N VAL A 119 -20.87 -20.82 11.69
CA VAL A 119 -21.91 -21.06 10.70
C VAL A 119 -22.85 -22.09 11.30
N ILE A 120 -24.15 -21.80 11.34
CA ILE A 120 -25.16 -22.58 12.04
C ILE A 120 -26.32 -22.88 11.10
N TRP A 121 -26.54 -24.14 10.78
CA TRP A 121 -27.70 -24.62 10.01
C TRP A 121 -28.81 -25.07 10.97
N PHE A 122 -30.07 -24.73 10.64
CA PHE A 122 -31.25 -25.09 11.39
C PHE A 122 -32.16 -25.97 10.56
N ARG A 123 -32.73 -27.00 11.23
CA ARG A 123 -33.78 -27.83 10.67
C ARG A 123 -35.09 -27.67 11.45
N PRO A 124 -36.22 -27.57 10.72
CA PRO A 124 -37.54 -27.52 11.35
C PRO A 124 -37.90 -28.84 12.01
N GLU A 125 -38.92 -28.77 12.83
CA GLU A 125 -39.56 -29.95 13.44
C GLU A 125 -40.05 -30.92 12.34
N ALA A 126 -39.74 -32.22 12.55
CA ALA A 126 -40.28 -33.32 11.73
C ALA A 126 -41.17 -34.19 12.61
N VAL A 127 -42.46 -33.91 12.62
CA VAL A 127 -43.41 -34.73 13.36
C VAL A 127 -43.40 -36.18 12.85
N ARG A 128 -43.03 -37.11 13.71
CA ARG A 128 -42.98 -38.53 13.40
C ARG A 128 -44.01 -39.27 14.24
N SER A 129 -44.88 -40.08 13.60
CA SER A 129 -45.75 -41.00 14.26
C SER A 129 -45.06 -42.36 14.34
N ILE A 130 -44.78 -42.80 15.56
CA ILE A 130 -44.29 -44.16 15.82
C ILE A 130 -45.48 -45.03 16.20
N THR A 131 -45.71 -46.10 15.40
CA THR A 131 -46.79 -47.05 15.66
C THR A 131 -46.20 -48.25 16.36
N TRP A 132 -46.64 -48.48 17.57
CA TRP A 132 -46.26 -49.64 18.37
C TRP A 132 -47.33 -50.73 18.25
N ALA A 133 -46.91 -52.00 18.27
CA ALA A 133 -47.83 -53.13 18.40
C ALA A 133 -48.29 -53.27 19.91
N GLY A 134 -49.28 -52.47 20.28
CA GLY A 134 -49.76 -52.33 21.64
C GLY A 134 -49.09 -51.20 22.43
N ASP A 135 -49.72 -50.70 23.50
CA ASP A 135 -49.20 -49.65 24.39
C ASP A 135 -47.86 -50.08 25.01
N PRO A 136 -46.70 -49.33 24.76
CA PRO A 136 -45.43 -49.70 25.33
C PRO A 136 -45.31 -49.50 26.83
N ARG A 137 -46.25 -48.74 27.46
CA ARG A 137 -46.25 -48.54 28.90
C ARG A 137 -46.63 -49.86 29.59
N LYS A 138 -45.80 -50.28 30.54
CA LYS A 138 -46.12 -51.45 31.38
C LYS A 138 -47.33 -51.11 32.29
N LEU A 139 -48.44 -51.75 32.06
CA LEU A 139 -49.57 -51.71 33.00
C LEU A 139 -49.20 -52.54 34.23
N VAL A 140 -48.95 -51.83 35.32
CA VAL A 140 -48.76 -52.43 36.65
C VAL A 140 -50.12 -52.31 37.36
N GLU A 141 -50.71 -53.42 37.71
CA GLU A 141 -51.94 -53.47 38.59
C GLU A 141 -51.52 -53.92 39.97
N ASP A 142 -52.03 -53.19 41.00
CA ASP A 142 -51.84 -53.57 42.36
C ASP A 142 -52.65 -54.84 42.66
N GLY A 143 -52.00 -55.94 42.93
CA GLY A 143 -52.63 -57.20 43.35
C GLY A 143 -52.42 -57.46 44.80
N PRO A 144 -53.18 -58.42 45.41
CA PRO A 144 -53.12 -58.74 46.86
C PRO A 144 -51.72 -59.15 47.38
N SER A 145 -50.77 -59.35 46.55
CA SER A 145 -49.37 -59.75 46.86
C SER A 145 -48.30 -58.83 46.27
N GLY A 146 -48.63 -57.52 45.98
CA GLY A 146 -47.75 -56.54 45.38
C GLY A 146 -47.93 -56.32 43.86
N GLU A 147 -47.18 -55.40 43.30
CA GLU A 147 -47.25 -55.01 41.87
C GLU A 147 -47.11 -56.23 40.97
N ARG A 148 -48.10 -56.45 40.09
CA ARG A 148 -48.06 -57.48 39.06
C ARG A 148 -48.05 -56.86 37.67
N LEU A 149 -47.09 -57.31 36.80
CA LEU A 149 -47.13 -57.03 35.38
C LEU A 149 -48.29 -57.77 34.73
N VAL A 150 -49.26 -57.05 34.17
CA VAL A 150 -50.38 -57.60 33.45
C VAL A 150 -50.00 -57.92 32.00
N PRO A 151 -50.35 -59.10 31.44
CA PRO A 151 -50.20 -59.39 30.04
C PRO A 151 -50.94 -58.35 29.19
N ARG A 152 -50.41 -57.92 28.12
CA ARG A 152 -51.02 -56.99 27.17
C ARG A 152 -52.37 -57.57 26.70
N LYS A 153 -53.46 -56.84 27.02
CA LYS A 153 -54.84 -57.24 26.70
C LYS A 153 -55.27 -56.88 25.28
N SER A 154 -54.49 -56.00 24.60
CA SER A 154 -54.81 -55.56 23.25
C SER A 154 -53.51 -55.33 22.45
N PHE A 155 -53.51 -55.76 21.18
CA PHE A 155 -52.48 -55.48 20.19
C PHE A 155 -52.92 -54.35 19.25
N GLU A 156 -53.83 -53.49 19.66
CA GLU A 156 -54.18 -52.31 18.87
C GLU A 156 -52.99 -51.40 18.72
N ALA A 157 -52.90 -50.85 17.49
CA ALA A 157 -51.78 -49.95 17.13
C ALA A 157 -51.82 -48.68 17.99
N TRP A 158 -50.81 -48.53 18.86
CA TRP A 158 -50.65 -47.33 19.66
C TRP A 158 -49.74 -46.37 18.88
N ARG A 159 -50.15 -45.09 18.74
CA ARG A 159 -49.40 -44.06 18.04
C ARG A 159 -48.84 -43.07 19.04
N GLU A 160 -47.57 -42.90 19.00
CA GLU A 160 -46.84 -41.85 19.71
C GLU A 160 -46.38 -40.80 18.73
N GLU A 161 -46.76 -39.56 18.95
CA GLU A 161 -46.22 -38.42 18.20
C GLU A 161 -44.92 -37.93 18.87
N VAL A 162 -43.83 -38.06 18.19
CA VAL A 162 -42.55 -37.49 18.64
C VAL A 162 -42.49 -36.07 18.11
N ARG A 163 -42.42 -35.09 19.02
CA ARG A 163 -42.35 -33.66 18.75
C ARG A 163 -41.00 -33.07 19.13
N ASN A 164 -40.71 -31.84 18.69
CA ASN A 164 -39.47 -31.07 18.94
C ASN A 164 -38.20 -31.75 18.44
N GLN A 165 -38.30 -32.61 17.44
CA GLN A 165 -37.17 -33.26 16.78
C GLN A 165 -37.18 -32.97 15.29
N SER A 166 -35.99 -32.76 14.70
CA SER A 166 -35.82 -32.70 13.25
C SER A 166 -35.49 -34.06 12.65
N THR A 167 -35.30 -34.12 11.35
CA THR A 167 -34.57 -35.21 10.70
C THR A 167 -33.10 -35.21 11.14
N PRO A 168 -32.54 -36.38 11.54
CA PRO A 168 -31.12 -36.47 11.89
C PRO A 168 -30.21 -35.99 10.77
N TRP A 169 -29.07 -35.45 11.13
CA TRP A 169 -27.98 -35.09 10.20
C TRP A 169 -27.34 -36.38 9.70
N SER A 170 -27.16 -36.50 8.40
CA SER A 170 -26.46 -37.64 7.80
C SER A 170 -24.93 -37.47 7.96
N ALA A 171 -24.18 -38.58 7.93
CA ALA A 171 -22.74 -38.54 7.97
C ALA A 171 -22.14 -37.69 6.84
N VAL A 172 -22.75 -37.69 5.64
CA VAL A 172 -22.31 -36.91 4.48
C VAL A 172 -22.43 -35.39 4.76
N GLU A 173 -23.51 -34.97 5.42
CA GLU A 173 -23.73 -33.55 5.76
C GLU A 173 -22.75 -33.08 6.84
N ILE A 174 -22.49 -33.92 7.86
CA ILE A 174 -21.50 -33.63 8.90
C ILE A 174 -20.08 -33.58 8.28
N ASP A 175 -19.73 -34.53 7.41
CA ASP A 175 -18.45 -34.52 6.70
C ASP A 175 -18.30 -33.27 5.81
N SER A 176 -19.40 -32.83 5.15
CA SER A 176 -19.42 -31.59 4.34
C SER A 176 -19.20 -30.34 5.20
N ALA A 177 -19.79 -30.30 6.40
CA ALA A 177 -19.56 -29.22 7.36
C ALA A 177 -18.10 -29.17 7.82
N HIS A 178 -17.49 -30.33 8.14
CA HIS A 178 -16.07 -30.40 8.47
C HIS A 178 -15.16 -29.96 7.33
N ALA A 179 -15.43 -30.42 6.11
CA ALA A 179 -14.65 -30.04 4.93
C ALA A 179 -14.77 -28.53 4.63
N PHE A 180 -15.97 -27.99 4.73
CA PHE A 180 -16.21 -26.55 4.54
C PHE A 180 -15.51 -25.71 5.60
N ARG A 181 -15.56 -26.14 6.87
CA ARG A 181 -14.82 -25.48 7.96
C ARG A 181 -13.31 -25.44 7.66
N GLY A 182 -12.72 -26.57 7.28
CA GLY A 182 -11.29 -26.65 6.96
C GLY A 182 -10.90 -25.70 5.83
N TRP A 183 -11.69 -25.69 4.78
CA TRP A 183 -11.49 -24.83 3.64
C TRP A 183 -11.62 -23.33 4.00
N LEU A 184 -12.64 -22.96 4.80
CA LEU A 184 -12.86 -21.57 5.20
C LEU A 184 -11.70 -21.04 6.06
N LEU A 185 -11.21 -21.85 7.00
CA LEU A 185 -10.04 -21.52 7.82
C LEU A 185 -8.77 -21.33 6.96
N GLU A 186 -8.54 -22.21 5.98
CA GLU A 186 -7.42 -22.08 5.05
C GLU A 186 -7.51 -20.79 4.22
N SER A 187 -8.72 -20.44 3.77
CA SER A 187 -8.97 -19.22 2.98
C SER A 187 -8.68 -17.96 3.80
N VAL A 188 -9.14 -17.90 5.06
CA VAL A 188 -8.87 -16.77 5.98
C VAL A 188 -7.37 -16.66 6.26
N LEU A 189 -6.69 -17.77 6.56
CA LEU A 189 -5.24 -17.77 6.80
C LEU A 189 -4.46 -17.27 5.58
N ARG A 190 -4.86 -17.67 4.38
CA ARG A 190 -4.24 -17.20 3.13
C ARG A 190 -4.40 -15.68 2.93
N GLN A 191 -5.58 -15.13 3.23
CA GLN A 191 -5.80 -13.68 3.18
C GLN A 191 -4.92 -12.92 4.18
N VAL A 192 -4.83 -13.42 5.42
CA VAL A 192 -3.97 -12.82 6.46
C VAL A 192 -2.50 -12.84 6.02
N ASP A 193 -2.02 -13.95 5.44
CA ASP A 193 -0.65 -14.06 4.95
C ASP A 193 -0.36 -13.13 3.77
N LEU A 194 -1.32 -12.95 2.85
CA LEU A 194 -1.18 -11.99 1.74
C LEU A 194 -1.11 -10.56 2.26
N ALA A 195 -2.05 -10.16 3.12
CA ALA A 195 -2.07 -8.82 3.71
C ALA A 195 -0.79 -8.52 4.52
N ARG A 196 -0.24 -9.53 5.23
CA ARG A 196 1.03 -9.41 5.93
C ARG A 196 2.19 -9.16 4.98
N LYS A 197 2.29 -9.93 3.89
CA LYS A 197 3.35 -9.78 2.88
C LYS A 197 3.29 -8.41 2.19
N GLU A 198 2.10 -7.94 1.85
CA GLU A 198 1.92 -6.60 1.28
C GLU A 198 2.37 -5.50 2.25
N ARG A 199 2.01 -5.63 3.53
CA ARG A 199 2.43 -4.68 4.56
C ARG A 199 3.95 -4.70 4.78
N GLU A 200 4.57 -5.89 4.83
CA GLU A 200 6.02 -6.02 4.95
C GLU A 200 6.75 -5.40 3.75
N ALA A 201 6.25 -5.62 2.52
CA ALA A 201 6.80 -5.01 1.31
C ALA A 201 6.66 -3.48 1.32
N ALA A 202 5.51 -2.94 1.74
CA ALA A 202 5.29 -1.51 1.86
C ALA A 202 6.22 -0.86 2.90
N LEU A 203 6.42 -1.50 4.05
CA LEU A 203 7.35 -1.03 5.09
C LEU A 203 8.81 -1.07 4.61
N ALA A 204 9.22 -2.14 3.90
CA ALA A 204 10.55 -2.24 3.33
C ALA A 204 10.81 -1.12 2.30
N TYR A 205 9.84 -0.84 1.43
CA TYR A 205 9.91 0.25 0.46
C TYR A 205 9.99 1.62 1.14
N GLN A 206 9.18 1.85 2.18
CA GLN A 206 9.23 3.09 2.97
C GLN A 206 10.60 3.29 3.63
N ASN A 207 11.18 2.25 4.22
CA ASN A 207 12.52 2.32 4.81
C ASN A 207 13.60 2.64 3.78
N LEU A 208 13.50 2.08 2.57
CA LEU A 208 14.41 2.40 1.47
C LEU A 208 14.34 3.88 1.09
N LEU A 209 13.12 4.43 0.95
CA LEU A 209 12.92 5.85 0.65
C LEU A 209 13.47 6.75 1.76
N MET A 210 13.26 6.38 3.04
CA MET A 210 13.79 7.14 4.18
C MET A 210 15.32 7.14 4.19
N ALA A 211 15.96 6.00 3.91
CA ALA A 211 17.42 5.93 3.82
C ALA A 211 17.98 6.80 2.69
N GLU A 212 17.31 6.83 1.53
CA GLU A 212 17.68 7.69 0.41
C GLU A 212 17.50 9.18 0.75
N LEU A 213 16.39 9.54 1.42
CA LEU A 213 16.17 10.90 1.90
C LEU A 213 17.24 11.34 2.91
N ASP A 214 17.56 10.49 3.89
CA ASP A 214 18.63 10.75 4.85
C ASP A 214 19.99 10.99 4.18
N HIS A 215 20.32 10.18 3.18
CA HIS A 215 21.53 10.35 2.40
C HIS A 215 21.54 11.68 1.64
N ARG A 216 20.42 12.07 1.02
CA ARG A 216 20.29 13.35 0.32
C ARG A 216 20.38 14.55 1.26
N VAL A 217 19.70 14.50 2.40
CA VAL A 217 19.77 15.56 3.43
C VAL A 217 21.22 15.74 3.91
N LYS A 218 21.92 14.65 4.21
CA LYS A 218 23.34 14.70 4.60
C LYS A 218 24.21 15.33 3.54
N ASN A 219 24.01 14.99 2.26
CA ASN A 219 24.76 15.56 1.14
C ASN A 219 24.50 17.07 1.01
N THR A 220 23.24 17.50 1.10
CA THR A 220 22.87 18.91 1.03
C THR A 220 23.48 19.70 2.19
N LEU A 221 23.42 19.17 3.42
CA LEU A 221 24.04 19.80 4.59
C LEU A 221 25.56 19.89 4.45
N ALA A 222 26.22 18.87 3.94
CA ALA A 222 27.65 18.89 3.68
C ALA A 222 28.04 19.96 2.63
N SER A 223 27.24 20.10 1.56
CA SER A 223 27.44 21.14 0.55
C SER A 223 27.26 22.54 1.14
N ILE A 224 26.24 22.76 2.00
CA ILE A 224 26.04 24.03 2.70
C ILE A 224 27.21 24.33 3.64
N GLN A 225 27.68 23.35 4.41
CA GLN A 225 28.84 23.54 5.30
C GLN A 225 30.10 23.92 4.51
N ALA A 226 30.37 23.25 3.39
CA ALA A 226 31.48 23.57 2.51
C ALA A 226 31.36 25.01 1.97
N LEU A 227 30.16 25.40 1.53
CA LEU A 227 29.84 26.73 1.03
C LEU A 227 30.11 27.81 2.08
N VAL A 228 29.63 27.59 3.33
CA VAL A 228 29.86 28.52 4.46
C VAL A 228 31.34 28.67 4.75
N GLN A 229 32.09 27.56 4.86
CA GLN A 229 33.52 27.60 5.15
C GLN A 229 34.32 28.29 4.03
N GLN A 230 34.01 27.97 2.78
CA GLN A 230 34.64 28.60 1.65
C GLN A 230 34.33 30.11 1.59
N THR A 231 33.08 30.51 1.82
CA THR A 231 32.70 31.93 1.82
C THR A 231 33.41 32.70 2.94
N ARG A 232 33.50 32.09 4.15
CA ARG A 232 34.21 32.69 5.27
C ARG A 232 35.70 32.93 5.01
N ALA A 233 36.38 31.99 4.37
CA ALA A 233 37.78 32.08 4.10
C ALA A 233 38.17 33.21 3.12
N ALA A 234 37.17 33.72 2.36
CA ALA A 234 37.39 34.72 1.30
C ALA A 234 36.81 36.11 1.63
N ALA A 235 35.95 36.23 2.63
CA ALA A 235 35.31 37.49 2.97
C ALA A 235 36.29 38.42 3.72
N GLY A 236 36.28 39.69 3.31
CA GLY A 236 37.08 40.75 3.96
C GLY A 236 36.36 41.37 5.15
N SER A 237 35.03 41.27 5.20
CA SER A 237 34.18 41.79 6.27
C SER A 237 33.02 40.85 6.55
N VAL A 238 32.29 41.05 7.64
CA VAL A 238 31.07 40.28 7.99
C VAL A 238 29.95 40.58 7.00
N GLU A 239 29.87 41.83 6.55
CA GLU A 239 28.89 42.30 5.56
C GLU A 239 29.13 41.63 4.20
N ASP A 240 30.37 41.56 3.74
CA ASP A 240 30.75 40.87 2.51
C ASP A 240 30.45 39.36 2.58
N PHE A 241 30.76 38.75 3.74
CA PHE A 241 30.42 37.33 4.02
C PHE A 241 28.94 37.07 3.91
N SER A 242 28.12 37.86 4.63
CA SER A 242 26.68 37.68 4.65
C SER A 242 26.05 37.82 3.26
N ALA A 243 26.43 38.90 2.55
CA ALA A 243 25.91 39.14 1.20
C ALA A 243 26.35 38.06 0.18
N ALA A 244 27.57 37.56 0.29
CA ALA A 244 28.07 36.48 -0.59
C ALA A 244 27.38 35.14 -0.27
N LEU A 245 27.18 34.84 1.01
CA LEU A 245 26.53 33.62 1.46
C LEU A 245 25.06 33.60 1.01
N ASP A 246 24.31 34.69 1.21
CA ASP A 246 22.90 34.80 0.80
C ASP A 246 22.73 34.57 -0.71
N ARG A 247 23.54 35.21 -1.54
CA ARG A 247 23.49 34.98 -3.01
C ARG A 247 23.72 33.53 -3.40
N ARG A 248 24.69 32.86 -2.78
CA ARG A 248 25.03 31.47 -3.09
C ARG A 248 23.97 30.46 -2.63
N ILE A 249 23.37 30.73 -1.45
CA ILE A 249 22.24 29.91 -0.97
C ILE A 249 21.05 30.05 -1.92
N ARG A 250 20.78 31.25 -2.45
CA ARG A 250 19.73 31.45 -3.46
C ARG A 250 20.01 30.68 -4.74
N ALA A 251 21.24 30.77 -5.29
CA ALA A 251 21.62 30.01 -6.48
C ALA A 251 21.48 28.50 -6.28
N MET A 252 21.86 28.02 -5.08
CA MET A 252 21.67 26.61 -4.71
C MET A 252 20.17 26.22 -4.61
N SER A 253 19.33 27.12 -4.05
CA SER A 253 17.87 26.90 -3.98
C SER A 253 17.25 26.79 -5.37
N HIS A 254 17.59 27.73 -6.28
CA HIS A 254 17.08 27.68 -7.65
C HIS A 254 17.49 26.41 -8.40
N ALA A 255 18.75 25.97 -8.26
CA ALA A 255 19.18 24.70 -8.83
C ALA A 255 18.41 23.52 -8.26
N HIS A 256 18.10 23.55 -6.96
CA HIS A 256 17.29 22.53 -6.29
C HIS A 256 15.83 22.51 -6.80
N ASP A 257 15.23 23.68 -7.01
CA ASP A 257 13.88 23.81 -7.52
C ASP A 257 13.76 23.23 -8.94
N LEU A 258 14.69 23.59 -9.85
CA LEU A 258 14.77 23.02 -11.19
C LEU A 258 14.97 21.50 -11.21
N MET A 259 15.74 20.96 -10.26
CA MET A 259 15.88 19.50 -10.10
C MET A 259 14.60 18.84 -9.55
N SER A 260 13.87 19.52 -8.68
CA SER A 260 12.60 19.03 -8.12
C SER A 260 11.53 18.89 -9.20
N GLU A 261 11.40 19.88 -10.10
CA GLU A 261 10.48 19.86 -11.24
C GLU A 261 10.68 18.64 -12.14
N THR A 262 11.93 18.24 -12.33
CA THR A 262 12.30 17.05 -13.12
C THR A 262 12.27 15.75 -12.32
N ARG A 263 11.74 15.74 -11.08
CA ARG A 263 11.80 14.62 -10.15
C ARG A 263 13.23 14.08 -9.95
N TRP A 264 14.19 15.00 -9.85
CA TRP A 264 15.60 14.68 -9.63
C TRP A 264 16.27 13.90 -10.78
N LYS A 265 15.71 13.93 -11.98
CA LYS A 265 16.35 13.35 -13.15
C LYS A 265 17.52 14.21 -13.65
N GLY A 266 17.56 15.50 -13.30
CA GLY A 266 18.61 16.45 -13.67
C GLY A 266 18.05 17.86 -13.85
N ALA A 267 18.88 18.81 -14.24
CA ALA A 267 18.49 20.18 -14.54
C ALA A 267 18.93 20.57 -15.96
N SER A 268 18.08 21.31 -16.69
CA SER A 268 18.41 21.85 -18.02
C SER A 268 19.54 22.84 -17.93
N VAL A 269 20.57 22.68 -18.79
CA VAL A 269 21.68 23.66 -18.90
C VAL A 269 21.13 25.04 -19.22
N ARG A 270 20.19 25.11 -20.18
CA ARG A 270 19.53 26.36 -20.55
C ARG A 270 18.76 26.97 -19.39
N GLY A 271 17.96 26.16 -18.67
CA GLY A 271 17.19 26.63 -17.52
C GLY A 271 18.07 27.20 -16.42
N LEU A 272 19.16 26.51 -16.06
CA LEU A 272 20.13 26.99 -15.07
C LEU A 272 20.77 28.32 -15.49
N MET A 273 21.14 28.45 -16.77
CA MET A 273 21.73 29.69 -17.30
C MET A 273 20.72 30.85 -17.32
N GLU A 274 19.49 30.59 -17.74
CA GLU A 274 18.45 31.61 -17.84
C GLU A 274 18.01 32.15 -16.48
N GLU A 275 17.92 31.30 -15.47
CA GLU A 275 17.59 31.69 -14.09
C GLU A 275 18.68 32.59 -13.50
N GLU A 276 19.96 32.21 -13.62
CA GLU A 276 21.04 32.99 -13.09
C GLU A 276 21.23 34.33 -13.83
N LEU A 277 20.90 34.41 -15.10
CA LEU A 277 20.99 35.64 -15.91
C LEU A 277 19.75 36.53 -15.84
N ALA A 278 18.61 36.02 -15.30
CA ALA A 278 17.33 36.75 -15.24
C ALA A 278 17.45 38.17 -14.63
N PRO A 279 18.21 38.38 -13.51
CA PRO A 279 18.35 39.73 -12.93
C PRO A 279 19.06 40.73 -13.84
N PHE A 280 19.82 40.26 -14.80
CA PHE A 280 20.67 41.08 -15.66
C PHE A 280 20.09 41.30 -17.10
N ARG A 281 18.93 40.75 -17.40
CA ARG A 281 18.21 40.89 -18.69
C ARG A 281 17.46 42.24 -18.84
N SER A 282 17.78 43.27 -18.05
CA SER A 282 17.12 44.57 -18.17
C SER A 282 17.66 45.35 -19.38
N GLU A 283 16.84 46.28 -19.95
CA GLU A 283 17.15 47.11 -21.14
C GLU A 283 18.39 48.01 -21.01
N ARG A 284 19.07 48.01 -19.86
CA ARG A 284 20.26 48.86 -19.58
C ARG A 284 21.60 48.14 -19.67
N VAL A 285 21.60 46.83 -19.85
CA VAL A 285 22.83 46.05 -19.95
C VAL A 285 22.99 45.61 -21.40
N GLY A 286 24.21 45.64 -21.92
CA GLY A 286 24.54 45.30 -23.32
C GLY A 286 24.01 43.92 -23.77
N SER A 287 24.36 43.48 -24.97
CA SER A 287 23.75 42.27 -25.54
C SER A 287 24.18 40.98 -24.80
N LEU A 288 23.19 40.16 -24.47
CA LEU A 288 23.37 38.87 -23.84
C LEU A 288 22.93 37.78 -24.83
N LEU A 289 23.89 37.05 -25.38
CA LEU A 289 23.66 36.01 -26.38
C LEU A 289 23.85 34.63 -25.72
N ILE A 290 22.78 33.82 -25.74
CA ILE A 290 22.78 32.47 -25.19
C ILE A 290 22.39 31.49 -26.28
N SER A 291 23.25 30.52 -26.56
CA SER A 291 22.96 29.46 -27.53
C SER A 291 23.57 28.13 -27.13
N GLY A 292 22.88 27.02 -27.46
CA GLY A 292 23.41 25.69 -27.19
C GLY A 292 22.37 24.60 -27.33
N ASP A 293 22.85 23.37 -27.28
CA ASP A 293 22.05 22.16 -27.39
C ASP A 293 21.10 21.99 -26.19
N ASP A 294 19.99 21.31 -26.40
CA ASP A 294 19.06 20.97 -25.32
C ASP A 294 19.60 19.78 -24.50
N LEU A 295 20.33 20.12 -23.45
CA LEU A 295 21.05 19.19 -22.59
C LEU A 295 20.61 19.31 -21.14
N MET A 296 20.65 18.19 -20.42
CA MET A 296 20.46 18.14 -18.99
C MET A 296 21.73 17.72 -18.26
N LEU A 297 21.98 18.31 -17.13
CA LEU A 297 23.01 17.89 -16.18
C LEU A 297 22.42 16.98 -15.12
N SER A 298 23.14 15.93 -14.76
CA SER A 298 22.76 15.11 -13.61
C SER A 298 22.70 15.94 -12.32
N PRO A 299 21.94 15.53 -11.29
CA PRO A 299 21.86 16.28 -10.02
C PRO A 299 23.22 16.56 -9.38
N LYS A 300 24.18 15.66 -9.56
CA LYS A 300 25.54 15.81 -9.05
C LYS A 300 26.34 16.91 -9.75
N ALA A 301 26.06 17.17 -11.03
CA ALA A 301 26.73 18.20 -11.81
C ALA A 301 26.00 19.55 -11.79
N ALA A 302 24.68 19.57 -11.64
CA ALA A 302 23.88 20.78 -11.70
C ALA A 302 24.29 21.81 -10.66
N LEU A 303 24.45 21.40 -9.40
CA LEU A 303 24.81 22.33 -8.32
C LEU A 303 26.19 22.96 -8.49
N PRO A 304 27.31 22.22 -8.67
CA PRO A 304 28.62 22.85 -8.88
C PRO A 304 28.67 23.67 -10.19
N PHE A 305 27.92 23.30 -11.22
CA PHE A 305 27.78 24.10 -12.44
C PHE A 305 27.11 25.43 -12.15
N THR A 306 25.96 25.44 -11.45
CA THR A 306 25.24 26.67 -11.08
C THR A 306 26.13 27.62 -10.28
N LEU A 307 26.89 27.09 -9.31
CA LEU A 307 27.80 27.92 -8.50
C LEU A 307 28.90 28.58 -9.35
N VAL A 308 29.45 27.84 -10.33
CA VAL A 308 30.45 28.39 -11.25
C VAL A 308 29.85 29.49 -12.14
N VAL A 309 28.67 29.24 -12.70
CA VAL A 309 27.92 30.22 -13.51
C VAL A 309 27.61 31.48 -12.69
N HIS A 310 27.09 31.29 -11.46
CA HIS A 310 26.80 32.38 -10.54
C HIS A 310 28.04 33.27 -10.28
N GLU A 311 29.21 32.67 -10.05
CA GLU A 311 30.44 33.40 -9.82
C GLU A 311 30.89 34.16 -11.09
N LEU A 312 30.78 33.54 -12.28
CA LEU A 312 31.08 34.21 -13.56
C LEU A 312 30.18 35.44 -13.75
N ILE A 313 28.88 35.31 -13.57
CA ILE A 313 27.90 36.40 -13.67
C ILE A 313 28.20 37.52 -12.66
N THR A 314 28.48 37.14 -11.41
CA THR A 314 28.77 38.10 -10.32
C THR A 314 30.05 38.86 -10.65
N ASN A 315 31.07 38.19 -11.20
CA ASN A 315 32.33 38.84 -11.62
C ASN A 315 32.10 39.78 -12.81
N ALA A 316 31.33 39.34 -13.82
CA ALA A 316 30.96 40.17 -14.95
C ALA A 316 30.19 41.45 -14.53
N ALA A 317 29.29 41.32 -13.52
CA ALA A 317 28.53 42.44 -12.99
C ALA A 317 29.38 43.42 -12.16
N LYS A 318 30.36 42.93 -11.43
CA LYS A 318 31.20 43.75 -10.58
C LYS A 318 32.39 44.36 -11.30
N TYR A 319 33.03 43.63 -12.19
CA TYR A 319 34.33 43.94 -12.73
C TYR A 319 34.41 43.81 -14.25
N GLY A 320 33.45 43.12 -14.90
CA GLY A 320 33.48 42.75 -16.30
C GLY A 320 32.41 43.43 -17.15
N ALA A 321 31.95 42.73 -18.17
CA ALA A 321 31.07 43.25 -19.24
C ALA A 321 29.71 43.76 -18.73
N LEU A 322 29.13 43.17 -17.69
CA LEU A 322 27.83 43.60 -17.13
C LEU A 322 27.92 44.87 -16.24
N SER A 323 29.14 45.37 -15.97
CA SER A 323 29.34 46.63 -15.24
C SER A 323 29.21 47.89 -16.11
N THR A 324 29.11 47.73 -17.43
CA THR A 324 29.01 48.81 -18.42
C THR A 324 27.82 48.61 -19.36
N SER A 325 27.30 49.70 -19.91
CA SER A 325 26.17 49.64 -20.87
C SER A 325 26.60 49.15 -22.27
N ALA A 326 27.89 49.14 -22.58
CA ALA A 326 28.47 48.69 -23.84
C ALA A 326 28.99 47.25 -23.81
N GLY A 327 28.92 46.61 -22.64
CA GLY A 327 29.43 45.25 -22.46
C GLY A 327 28.54 44.20 -23.07
N ASN A 328 29.14 43.13 -23.55
CA ASN A 328 28.47 42.00 -24.18
C ASN A 328 28.97 40.70 -23.60
N ILE A 329 28.03 39.74 -23.38
CA ILE A 329 28.36 38.37 -23.00
C ILE A 329 27.80 37.41 -24.04
N GLU A 330 28.69 36.56 -24.53
CA GLU A 330 28.35 35.45 -25.43
C GLU A 330 28.57 34.12 -24.70
N ILE A 331 27.51 33.33 -24.59
CA ILE A 331 27.52 32.03 -23.96
C ILE A 331 27.03 30.98 -24.95
N GLY A 332 27.91 30.01 -25.21
CA GLY A 332 27.57 28.91 -26.11
C GLY A 332 27.96 27.57 -25.50
N TRP A 333 27.14 26.55 -25.70
CA TRP A 333 27.48 25.19 -25.27
C TRP A 333 27.03 24.17 -26.30
N ARG A 334 27.78 23.07 -26.33
CA ARG A 334 27.47 21.93 -27.20
C ARG A 334 27.91 20.63 -26.56
N ARG A 335 27.27 19.55 -26.98
CA ARG A 335 27.72 18.18 -26.68
C ARG A 335 28.67 17.74 -27.80
N ARG A 336 29.86 17.29 -27.39
CA ARG A 336 30.83 16.70 -28.32
C ARG A 336 30.43 15.28 -28.70
N GLU A 337 31.04 14.69 -29.72
CA GLU A 337 30.81 13.30 -30.15
C GLU A 337 31.11 12.29 -29.05
N ASP A 338 32.08 12.55 -28.16
CA ASP A 338 32.43 11.75 -27.01
C ASP A 338 31.43 11.93 -25.83
N GLY A 339 30.35 12.69 -26.02
CA GLY A 339 29.31 12.94 -25.02
C GLY A 339 29.62 14.03 -24.00
N VAL A 340 30.84 14.60 -24.05
CA VAL A 340 31.30 15.66 -23.13
C VAL A 340 30.59 16.98 -23.47
N LEU A 341 30.13 17.71 -22.43
CA LEU A 341 29.61 19.07 -22.60
C LEU A 341 30.78 20.06 -22.54
N VAL A 342 30.87 20.95 -23.55
CA VAL A 342 31.78 22.07 -23.55
C VAL A 342 30.98 23.37 -23.64
N LEU A 343 31.14 24.23 -22.63
CA LEU A 343 30.53 25.55 -22.57
C LEU A 343 31.65 26.61 -22.73
N SER A 344 31.42 27.59 -23.59
CA SER A 344 32.26 28.78 -23.76
C SER A 344 31.51 30.01 -23.25
N TRP A 345 32.16 30.79 -22.41
CA TRP A 345 31.76 32.08 -21.92
C TRP A 345 32.74 33.13 -22.42
N LYS A 346 32.26 34.23 -22.99
CA LYS A 346 33.11 35.32 -23.49
C LYS A 346 32.50 36.66 -23.12
N GLU A 347 33.30 37.52 -22.49
CA GLU A 347 32.95 38.89 -22.15
C GLU A 347 33.68 39.83 -23.09
N ARG A 348 33.04 40.92 -23.53
CA ARG A 348 33.61 41.99 -24.31
C ARG A 348 33.00 43.34 -23.96
N GLY A 349 33.75 44.45 -24.20
CA GLY A 349 33.24 45.81 -24.01
C GLY A 349 33.08 46.23 -22.54
N GLY A 350 33.65 45.46 -21.62
CA GLY A 350 33.79 45.82 -20.22
C GLY A 350 35.01 46.74 -19.96
N PRO A 351 35.30 47.04 -18.68
CA PRO A 351 36.53 47.71 -18.30
C PRO A 351 37.78 46.91 -18.75
N PRO A 352 38.92 47.54 -19.00
CA PRO A 352 40.17 46.84 -19.35
C PRO A 352 40.51 45.79 -18.28
N VAL A 353 40.69 44.55 -18.69
CA VAL A 353 40.95 43.43 -17.80
C VAL A 353 42.43 43.22 -17.64
N ALA A 354 42.92 43.12 -16.41
CA ALA A 354 44.25 42.64 -16.06
C ALA A 354 44.13 41.32 -15.27
N ALA A 355 45.07 40.43 -15.51
CA ALA A 355 45.13 39.20 -14.72
C ALA A 355 45.21 39.53 -13.22
N PRO A 356 44.32 38.93 -12.37
CA PRO A 356 44.27 39.28 -10.96
C PRO A 356 45.58 38.89 -10.25
N THR A 357 46.18 39.86 -9.56
CA THR A 357 47.39 39.65 -8.75
C THR A 357 47.15 38.86 -7.46
N ARG A 358 45.91 38.83 -7.02
CA ARG A 358 45.42 37.97 -5.89
C ARG A 358 44.31 37.07 -6.37
N ARG A 359 44.42 35.79 -6.10
CA ARG A 359 43.32 34.85 -6.32
C ARG A 359 42.22 35.16 -5.31
N GLY A 360 41.14 35.74 -5.81
CA GLY A 360 39.92 35.94 -5.05
C GLY A 360 39.16 34.60 -4.89
N PHE A 361 38.17 34.62 -4.04
CA PHE A 361 37.37 33.42 -3.74
C PHE A 361 36.63 32.91 -4.99
N GLY A 362 36.03 33.79 -5.81
CA GLY A 362 35.33 33.41 -7.04
C GLY A 362 36.22 32.55 -7.95
N SER A 363 37.51 32.89 -8.08
CA SER A 363 38.47 32.09 -8.87
C SER A 363 38.65 30.68 -8.29
N VAL A 364 38.65 30.53 -6.99
CA VAL A 364 38.74 29.20 -6.32
C VAL A 364 37.50 28.35 -6.54
N VAL A 365 36.29 28.95 -6.48
CA VAL A 365 35.05 28.27 -6.78
C VAL A 365 35.02 27.82 -8.24
N ILE A 366 35.32 28.73 -9.14
CA ILE A 366 35.34 28.47 -10.59
C ILE A 366 36.32 27.33 -10.92
N GLU A 367 37.52 27.34 -10.36
CA GLU A 367 38.57 26.35 -10.69
C GLU A 367 38.36 24.99 -9.98
N ARG A 368 37.74 24.97 -8.77
CA ARG A 368 37.71 23.77 -7.91
C ARG A 368 36.38 23.05 -7.83
N SER A 369 35.24 23.76 -7.92
CA SER A 369 33.91 23.12 -7.69
C SER A 369 33.65 22.00 -8.66
N LEU A 370 33.79 22.21 -9.97
CA LEU A 370 33.60 21.17 -10.97
C LEU A 370 34.64 20.05 -10.87
N ARG A 371 35.90 20.43 -10.55
CA ARG A 371 37.00 19.46 -10.49
C ARG A 371 36.86 18.47 -9.35
N HIS A 372 36.44 18.93 -8.16
CA HIS A 372 36.27 18.07 -6.97
C HIS A 372 35.04 17.18 -7.07
N GLU A 373 33.92 17.74 -7.52
CA GLU A 373 32.65 17.06 -7.51
C GLU A 373 32.47 16.07 -8.67
N ILE A 374 32.89 16.46 -9.86
CA ILE A 374 32.58 15.74 -11.09
C ILE A 374 33.77 15.54 -12.03
N LYS A 375 35.01 15.84 -11.58
CA LYS A 375 36.23 15.81 -12.41
C LYS A 375 36.14 16.68 -13.68
N GLY A 376 35.24 17.66 -13.71
CA GLY A 376 35.12 18.65 -14.76
C GLY A 376 36.27 19.67 -14.69
N THR A 377 36.41 20.48 -15.73
CA THR A 377 37.42 21.55 -15.75
C THR A 377 36.76 22.89 -16.05
N CYS A 378 37.32 23.94 -15.49
CA CYS A 378 36.99 25.32 -15.81
C CYS A 378 38.29 26.10 -16.00
N THR A 379 38.47 26.67 -17.17
CA THR A 379 39.70 27.42 -17.55
C THR A 379 39.33 28.87 -17.83
N LEU A 380 39.90 29.79 -17.06
CA LEU A 380 39.75 31.23 -17.23
C LEU A 380 40.93 31.80 -17.98
N THR A 381 40.66 32.65 -18.98
CA THR A 381 41.64 33.47 -19.67
C THR A 381 41.26 34.94 -19.54
N PHE A 382 42.26 35.78 -19.32
CA PHE A 382 42.12 37.21 -19.12
C PHE A 382 42.81 37.92 -20.28
N ASP A 383 42.00 38.40 -21.24
CA ASP A 383 42.47 39.18 -22.37
C ASP A 383 42.17 40.68 -22.11
N THR A 384 42.89 41.57 -22.78
CA THR A 384 42.68 43.02 -22.65
C THR A 384 41.26 43.46 -22.97
N ASP A 385 40.56 42.70 -23.84
CA ASP A 385 39.21 42.99 -24.32
C ASP A 385 38.08 42.37 -23.43
N GLY A 386 38.45 41.50 -22.48
CA GLY A 386 37.49 40.86 -21.61
C GLY A 386 37.95 39.51 -21.03
N VAL A 387 37.06 38.82 -20.36
CA VAL A 387 37.29 37.51 -19.76
C VAL A 387 36.68 36.41 -20.63
N ALA A 388 37.43 35.33 -20.83
CA ALA A 388 36.87 34.12 -21.42
C ALA A 388 36.99 32.93 -20.45
N CYS A 389 35.99 32.07 -20.46
CA CYS A 389 35.97 30.84 -19.66
C CYS A 389 35.53 29.67 -20.51
N VAL A 390 36.18 28.53 -20.35
CA VAL A 390 35.78 27.27 -20.96
C VAL A 390 35.49 26.27 -19.84
N ILE A 391 34.27 25.77 -19.81
CA ILE A 391 33.80 24.75 -18.87
C ILE A 391 33.66 23.42 -19.61
N VAL A 392 34.22 22.35 -19.06
CA VAL A 392 34.13 21.00 -19.60
C VAL A 392 33.53 20.07 -18.54
N ILE A 393 32.43 19.41 -18.88
CA ILE A 393 31.74 18.46 -18.01
C ILE A 393 31.79 17.07 -18.65
N PRO A 394 32.25 16.03 -17.91
CA PRO A 394 32.32 14.66 -18.40
C PRO A 394 30.99 14.11 -18.85
N SER A 395 30.99 13.21 -19.84
CA SER A 395 29.81 12.64 -20.47
C SER A 395 28.88 11.89 -19.52
N GLU A 396 29.44 11.31 -18.46
CA GLU A 396 28.65 10.59 -17.42
C GLU A 396 27.66 11.48 -16.66
N TYR A 397 27.84 12.80 -16.73
CA TYR A 397 26.96 13.79 -16.09
C TYR A 397 26.06 14.55 -17.06
N VAL A 398 26.14 14.24 -18.37
CA VAL A 398 25.43 14.94 -19.44
C VAL A 398 24.42 14.03 -20.11
N MET A 399 23.16 14.44 -20.11
CA MET A 399 22.06 13.70 -20.73
C MET A 399 21.42 14.56 -21.84
N ALA A 400 20.99 13.92 -22.92
CA ALA A 400 20.12 14.58 -23.89
C ALA A 400 18.71 14.77 -23.25
N MET A 401 18.05 15.87 -23.53
CA MET A 401 16.63 15.98 -23.21
C MET A 401 15.86 15.00 -24.10
N GLU A 402 15.11 14.08 -23.47
CA GLU A 402 14.12 13.29 -24.22
C GLU A 402 13.08 14.27 -24.79
N THR A 403 13.04 14.38 -26.10
CA THR A 403 11.99 15.12 -26.80
C THR A 403 10.66 14.45 -26.43
N ARG A 404 9.81 15.14 -25.68
CA ARG A 404 8.42 14.71 -25.54
C ARG A 404 7.82 14.71 -26.95
N GLU A 405 7.61 13.55 -27.52
CA GLU A 405 6.65 13.41 -28.60
C GLU A 405 5.29 13.88 -28.06
N THR A 406 4.80 14.95 -28.65
CA THR A 406 3.46 15.56 -28.42
C THR A 406 2.36 14.65 -28.95
#